data_e6569abc71e9630eb661439ccfb7396c
#
_entry.id   e6569abc71e9630eb661439ccfb7396c
#
_cell.length_a   1.000
_cell.length_b   1.000
_cell.length_c   1.000
_cell.angle_alpha   90.00
_cell.angle_beta   90.00
_cell.angle_gamma   90.00
#
_symmetry.space_group_name_H-M   'P 1'
#
loop_
_entity.id
_entity.type
_entity.pdbx_description
1 polymer ?
#
loop_
_entity_poly.entity_id
_entity_poly.type
_entity_poly.pdbx_seq_one_letter_code
_entity_poly.pdbx_strand_id
1 'polypeptide(L)'
;MDNNEVEKAKALINVEIIEYVPDSVVNKAILKKTTGNINAVSFDTGEVFSGKIIPFDNFVEIIDGKAEIVIDGISNFLDAGQSIIIPAHTSNILRANERFKMISTIIKCGYEDAY
;
A
#
# COMPACT_ATOMS: atom_id res chain seq x y z
N MET A 1 -11.34 19.46 9.45
CA MET A 1 -10.95 19.06 9.07
C MET A 1 -10.18 18.27 9.16
N ASP A 2 -10.00 17.64 9.38
CA ASP A 2 -9.26 16.97 9.60
C ASP A 2 -8.64 16.40 8.81
N ASN A 3 -7.93 16.36 8.67
CA ASN A 3 -7.39 15.79 7.91
C ASN A 3 -6.64 14.82 8.33
N ASN A 4 -6.65 13.77 8.15
CA ASN A 4 -5.88 12.69 8.56
C ASN A 4 -4.60 12.54 7.77
N GLU A 5 -4.30 13.49 6.95
CA GLU A 5 -3.05 13.48 6.19
C GLU A 5 -1.88 13.78 7.10
N VAL A 6 -0.70 13.31 6.69
CA VAL A 6 0.55 13.60 7.38
C VAL A 6 0.88 15.07 7.21
N GLU A 7 1.50 15.67 8.21
CA GLU A 7 1.87 17.08 8.17
C GLU A 7 2.86 17.34 7.06
N LYS A 8 2.61 18.43 6.30
CA LYS A 8 3.46 18.81 5.16
C LYS A 8 4.68 19.60 5.62
N ALA A 9 5.68 19.63 4.75
CA ALA A 9 6.91 20.40 4.93
C ALA A 9 7.74 19.92 6.12
N LYS A 10 7.59 18.67 6.49
CA LYS A 10 8.42 18.03 7.50
C LYS A 10 9.00 16.75 6.96
N ALA A 11 10.26 16.50 7.27
CA ALA A 11 10.91 15.26 6.89
C ALA A 11 10.27 14.11 7.67
N LEU A 12 10.08 12.98 6.98
CA LEU A 12 9.49 11.79 7.56
C LEU A 12 10.49 10.64 7.50
N ILE A 13 10.52 9.84 8.55
CA ILE A 13 11.23 8.58 8.53
C ILE A 13 10.17 7.54 8.14
N ASN A 14 10.33 6.94 6.96
CA ASN A 14 9.27 6.14 6.36
C ASN A 14 8.74 5.04 7.28
N VAL A 15 9.64 4.32 7.95
CA VAL A 15 9.21 3.22 8.82
C VAL A 15 8.47 3.70 10.07
N GLU A 16 8.57 4.98 10.38
CA GLU A 16 7.91 5.56 11.57
C GLU A 16 6.59 6.23 11.25
N ILE A 17 6.20 6.28 9.97
CA ILE A 17 4.94 6.91 9.60
C ILE A 17 3.76 6.15 10.21
N ILE A 18 3.88 4.83 10.32
CA ILE A 18 2.81 3.98 10.82
C ILE A 18 3.40 2.92 11.74
N GLU A 19 2.63 2.54 12.77
CA GLU A 19 3.05 1.53 13.73
C GLU A 19 2.36 0.21 13.46
N TYR A 20 2.99 -0.89 13.86
CA TYR A 20 2.31 -2.17 13.89
C TYR A 20 1.34 -2.19 15.07
N VAL A 21 0.15 -2.74 14.83
CA VAL A 21 -0.84 -2.96 15.88
C VAL A 21 -1.11 -4.46 15.92
N PRO A 22 -1.06 -5.11 17.10
CA PRO A 22 -1.27 -6.55 17.17
C PRO A 22 -2.56 -7.00 16.53
N ASP A 23 -2.48 -8.07 15.74
CA ASP A 23 -3.61 -8.72 15.09
C ASP A 23 -4.39 -7.78 14.16
N SER A 24 -3.71 -6.80 13.57
CA SER A 24 -4.39 -5.77 12.80
C SER A 24 -3.68 -5.42 11.51
N VAL A 25 -4.48 -4.92 10.56
CA VAL A 25 -4.01 -4.19 9.40
C VAL A 25 -4.40 -2.73 9.62
N VAL A 26 -3.42 -1.84 9.61
CA VAL A 26 -3.64 -0.43 9.89
C VAL A 26 -3.32 0.39 8.64
N ASN A 27 -4.16 1.36 8.35
CA ASN A 27 -4.04 2.21 7.18
C ASN A 27 -4.01 3.66 7.62
N LYS A 28 -3.06 4.43 7.10
CA LYS A 28 -2.94 5.85 7.40
C LYS A 28 -2.71 6.63 6.12
N ALA A 29 -3.52 7.64 5.89
CA ALA A 29 -3.37 8.47 4.70
C ALA A 29 -2.15 9.38 4.85
N ILE A 30 -1.26 9.35 3.87
CA ILE A 30 -0.16 10.32 3.77
C ILE A 30 -0.67 11.53 3.00
N LEU A 31 -1.23 11.29 1.82
CA LEU A 31 -1.92 12.31 1.01
C LEU A 31 -3.20 11.71 0.48
N LYS A 32 -4.26 12.51 0.45
CA LYS A 32 -5.55 12.05 -0.06
C LYS A 32 -6.15 13.12 -0.93
N LYS A 33 -6.26 12.85 -2.22
CA LYS A 33 -6.82 13.76 -3.21
C LYS A 33 -7.83 13.02 -4.07
N THR A 34 -8.65 13.74 -4.81
CA THR A 34 -9.60 13.12 -5.71
C THR A 34 -8.90 12.42 -6.88
N THR A 35 -7.69 12.87 -7.22
CA THR A 35 -6.92 12.33 -8.35
C THR A 35 -5.97 11.22 -7.93
N GLY A 36 -5.85 10.93 -6.65
CA GLY A 36 -4.98 9.86 -6.17
C GLY A 36 -4.71 9.98 -4.69
N ASN A 37 -4.10 8.94 -4.15
CA ASN A 37 -3.79 8.94 -2.73
C ASN A 37 -2.52 8.15 -2.45
N ILE A 38 -1.87 8.51 -1.37
CA ILE A 38 -0.70 7.80 -0.86
C ILE A 38 -1.03 7.39 0.56
N ASN A 39 -0.90 6.11 0.84
CA ASN A 39 -1.22 5.55 2.16
C ASN A 39 -0.05 4.75 2.69
N ALA A 40 0.16 4.80 3.99
CA ALA A 40 1.03 3.86 4.69
C ALA A 40 0.14 2.79 5.30
N VAL A 41 0.56 1.54 5.19
CA VAL A 41 -0.20 0.40 5.70
C VAL A 41 0.73 -0.53 6.45
N SER A 42 0.32 -0.97 7.63
CA SER A 42 1.08 -1.97 8.39
C SER A 42 0.24 -3.23 8.54
N PHE A 43 0.92 -4.37 8.46
CA PHE A 43 0.29 -5.68 8.60
C PHE A 43 1.01 -6.43 9.68
N ASP A 44 0.29 -6.84 10.72
CA ASP A 44 0.88 -7.72 11.71
C ASP A 44 1.05 -9.12 11.14
N THR A 45 1.95 -9.90 11.72
CA THR A 45 2.20 -11.27 11.30
C THR A 45 0.90 -12.07 11.29
N GLY A 46 0.66 -12.79 10.20
CA GLY A 46 -0.52 -13.64 10.05
C GLY A 46 -1.70 -12.95 9.39
N GLU A 47 -1.66 -11.64 9.20
CA GLU A 47 -2.77 -10.93 8.57
C GLU A 47 -2.79 -11.18 7.07
N VAL A 48 -3.99 -11.31 6.53
CA VAL A 48 -4.22 -11.49 5.09
C VAL A 48 -5.31 -10.52 4.67
N PHE A 49 -5.06 -9.79 3.61
CA PHE A 49 -6.00 -8.82 3.09
C PHE A 49 -6.23 -9.05 1.61
N SER A 50 -7.49 -9.30 1.24
CA SER A 50 -7.88 -9.39 -0.18
C SER A 50 -8.22 -8.00 -0.66
N GLY A 51 -7.36 -7.44 -1.50
CA GLY A 51 -7.58 -6.13 -2.05
C GLY A 51 -8.76 -6.12 -3.01
N LYS A 52 -9.43 -4.99 -3.08
CA LYS A 52 -10.48 -4.81 -4.06
C LYS A 52 -9.86 -4.70 -5.45
N ILE A 53 -10.59 -5.19 -6.44
CA ILE A 53 -10.21 -4.95 -7.83
C ILE A 53 -10.62 -3.53 -8.16
N ILE A 54 -9.65 -2.70 -8.50
CA ILE A 54 -9.88 -1.29 -8.79
C ILE A 54 -9.39 -0.95 -10.19
N PRO A 55 -9.93 0.10 -10.81
CA PRO A 55 -9.54 0.48 -12.17
C PRO A 55 -8.29 1.38 -12.21
N PHE A 56 -7.42 1.25 -11.24
CA PHE A 56 -6.23 2.09 -11.11
C PHE A 56 -5.01 1.24 -10.81
N ASP A 57 -3.85 1.65 -11.30
CA ASP A 57 -2.59 1.03 -10.92
C ASP A 57 -2.23 1.46 -9.51
N ASN A 58 -1.61 0.54 -8.77
CA ASN A 58 -1.18 0.78 -7.40
C ASN A 58 0.31 0.49 -7.29
N PHE A 59 1.10 1.51 -7.03
CA PHE A 59 2.54 1.35 -6.81
C PHE A 59 2.76 1.07 -5.33
N VAL A 60 3.27 -0.13 -5.03
CA VAL A 60 3.48 -0.58 -3.65
C VAL A 60 4.96 -0.66 -3.37
N GLU A 61 5.39 0.00 -2.30
CA GLU A 61 6.76 -0.03 -1.82
C GLU A 61 6.81 -0.67 -0.44
N ILE A 62 7.64 -1.69 -0.26
CA ILE A 62 7.82 -2.29 1.06
C ILE A 62 8.88 -1.50 1.80
N ILE A 63 8.54 -0.98 2.98
CA ILE A 63 9.44 -0.15 3.75
C ILE A 63 9.95 -0.83 5.02
N ASP A 64 9.36 -1.95 5.42
CA ASP A 64 9.81 -2.73 6.57
C ASP A 64 9.28 -4.16 6.43
N GLY A 65 10.05 -5.14 6.87
CA GLY A 65 9.62 -6.51 6.89
C GLY A 65 9.63 -7.20 5.53
N LYS A 66 8.79 -8.22 5.40
CA LYS A 66 8.69 -9.03 4.18
C LYS A 66 7.22 -9.23 3.84
N ALA A 67 6.88 -9.03 2.58
CA ALA A 67 5.51 -9.14 2.10
C ALA A 67 5.38 -10.24 1.06
N GLU A 68 4.24 -10.93 1.06
CA GLU A 68 3.83 -11.76 -0.05
C GLU A 68 2.66 -11.07 -0.72
N ILE A 69 2.82 -10.68 -1.98
CA ILE A 69 1.75 -10.04 -2.75
C ILE A 69 1.38 -10.95 -3.89
N VAL A 70 0.16 -11.47 -3.85
CA VAL A 70 -0.35 -12.39 -4.86
C VAL A 70 -1.14 -11.57 -5.87
N ILE A 71 -0.69 -11.54 -7.11
CA ILE A 71 -1.32 -10.80 -8.19
C ILE A 71 -1.79 -11.81 -9.24
N ASP A 72 -3.10 -11.86 -9.49
CA ASP A 72 -3.71 -12.81 -10.41
C ASP A 72 -3.24 -14.24 -10.14
N GLY A 73 -3.15 -14.60 -8.86
CA GLY A 73 -2.78 -15.94 -8.43
C GLY A 73 -1.29 -16.22 -8.39
N ILE A 74 -0.45 -15.25 -8.74
CA ILE A 74 1.00 -15.42 -8.74
C ILE A 74 1.60 -14.70 -7.54
N SER A 75 2.32 -15.44 -6.70
CA SER A 75 2.96 -14.87 -5.51
C SER A 75 4.23 -14.13 -5.87
N ASN A 76 4.36 -12.93 -5.31
CA ASN A 76 5.57 -12.12 -5.40
C ASN A 76 6.05 -11.85 -3.98
N PHE A 77 7.30 -12.14 -3.68
CA PHE A 77 7.86 -11.96 -2.35
C PHE A 77 8.79 -10.75 -2.38
N LEU A 78 8.52 -9.78 -1.52
CA LEU A 78 9.26 -8.53 -1.49
C LEU A 78 9.85 -8.28 -0.12
N ASP A 79 11.11 -7.83 -0.13
CA ASP A 79 11.78 -7.35 1.08
C ASP A 79 11.71 -5.84 1.13
N ALA A 80 12.01 -5.28 2.29
CA ALA A 80 12.11 -3.83 2.45
C ALA A 80 13.05 -3.24 1.38
N GLY A 81 12.63 -2.16 0.76
CA GLY A 81 13.36 -1.53 -0.32
C GLY A 81 12.93 -1.97 -1.71
N GLN A 82 12.07 -2.98 -1.81
CA GLN A 82 11.54 -3.43 -3.09
C GLN A 82 10.13 -2.92 -3.31
N SER A 83 9.74 -2.82 -4.57
CA SER A 83 8.43 -2.33 -4.95
C SER A 83 7.85 -3.16 -6.07
N ILE A 84 6.55 -3.03 -6.27
CA ILE A 84 5.83 -3.70 -7.34
C ILE A 84 4.64 -2.84 -7.73
N ILE A 85 4.23 -2.91 -8.99
CA ILE A 85 2.99 -2.28 -9.44
C ILE A 85 1.92 -3.36 -9.52
N ILE A 86 0.83 -3.15 -8.80
CA ILE A 86 -0.38 -3.97 -8.94
C ILE A 86 -1.19 -3.33 -10.05
N PRO A 87 -1.35 -4.01 -11.20
CA PRO A 87 -2.02 -3.37 -12.33
C PRO A 87 -3.50 -3.14 -12.06
N ALA A 88 -4.06 -2.14 -12.72
CA ALA A 88 -5.50 -1.90 -12.70
C ALA A 88 -6.25 -3.17 -13.12
N HIS A 89 -7.43 -3.37 -12.56
CA HIS A 89 -8.34 -4.46 -12.92
C HIS A 89 -7.82 -5.87 -12.58
N THR A 90 -6.85 -6.00 -11.69
CA THR A 90 -6.34 -7.32 -11.31
C THR A 90 -6.71 -7.64 -9.87
N SER A 91 -6.82 -8.94 -9.58
CA SER A 91 -7.01 -9.39 -8.22
C SER A 91 -5.69 -9.39 -7.48
N ASN A 92 -5.75 -9.16 -6.17
CA ASN A 92 -4.54 -9.20 -5.36
C ASN A 92 -4.86 -9.64 -3.94
N ILE A 93 -3.88 -10.28 -3.32
CA ILE A 93 -3.95 -10.68 -1.92
C ILE A 93 -2.62 -10.27 -1.30
N LEU A 94 -2.69 -9.61 -0.15
CA LEU A 94 -1.51 -9.21 0.60
C LEU A 94 -1.43 -10.11 1.82
N ARG A 95 -0.31 -10.84 1.97
CA ARG A 95 -0.12 -11.78 3.07
C ARG A 95 1.08 -11.40 3.91
N ALA A 96 0.86 -11.32 5.20
CA ALA A 96 1.93 -11.06 6.15
C ALA A 96 2.36 -12.37 6.80
N ASN A 97 3.12 -13.18 6.05
CA ASN A 97 3.76 -14.35 6.67
C ASN A 97 4.70 -13.89 7.77
N GLU A 98 5.31 -12.74 7.57
CA GLU A 98 5.95 -11.94 8.59
C GLU A 98 5.34 -10.56 8.49
N ARG A 99 5.37 -9.80 9.57
CA ARG A 99 4.80 -8.46 9.55
C ARG A 99 5.57 -7.56 8.57
N PHE A 100 4.87 -6.61 7.99
CA PHE A 100 5.49 -5.69 7.07
C PHE A 100 4.75 -4.37 7.03
N LYS A 101 5.46 -3.34 6.58
CA LYS A 101 4.88 -2.03 6.29
C LYS A 101 5.09 -1.70 4.84
N MET A 102 4.12 -1.05 4.25
CA MET A 102 4.21 -0.61 2.85
C MET A 102 3.68 0.79 2.68
N ILE A 103 4.10 1.43 1.59
CA ILE A 103 3.49 2.66 1.11
C ILE A 103 2.83 2.32 -0.21
N SER A 104 1.56 2.68 -0.33
CA SER A 104 0.74 2.44 -1.50
C SER A 104 0.42 3.77 -2.15
N THR A 105 0.68 3.88 -3.46
CA THR A 105 0.39 5.08 -4.23
C THR A 105 -0.53 4.72 -5.37
N ILE A 106 -1.72 5.33 -5.38
CA ILE A 106 -2.74 5.10 -6.41
C ILE A 106 -2.98 6.40 -7.14
N ILE A 107 -2.87 6.34 -8.46
CA ILE A 107 -3.16 7.48 -9.34
C ILE A 107 -4.48 7.18 -10.03
N LYS A 108 -5.43 8.11 -9.91
CA LYS A 108 -6.81 7.87 -10.32
C LYS A 108 -7.23 8.57 -11.60
N CYS A 109 -6.30 9.17 -12.34
CA CYS A 109 -6.63 9.79 -13.63
C CYS A 109 -5.55 9.47 -14.64
N GLY A 110 -5.83 9.73 -15.91
CA GLY A 110 -4.90 9.42 -16.99
C GLY A 110 -5.11 8.04 -17.61
N TYR A 111 -6.18 7.35 -17.25
CA TYR A 111 -6.45 6.00 -17.76
C TYR A 111 -7.46 5.98 -18.89
N GLU A 112 -8.11 7.14 -19.06
CA GLU A 112 -9.21 7.12 -20.00
C GLU A 112 -8.80 7.48 -21.36
N ASP A 113 -7.81 7.86 -21.62
CA ASP A 113 -7.50 8.20 -22.79
C ASP A 113 -7.10 7.50 -23.68
N ALA A 114 -7.13 7.11 -23.83
CA ALA A 114 -6.67 6.42 -24.67
C ALA A 114 -7.13 6.55 -25.90
N TYR A 115 -7.52 6.80 -26.41
CA TYR A 115 -7.88 6.85 -27.38
C TYR A 115 -7.83 6.90 -28.02
#